data_bd20c28dea19346fc95bc6d4495b2d69
#
_entry.id   bd20c28dea19346fc95bc6d4495b2d69
#
_cell.length_a   1.000
_cell.length_b   1.000
_cell.length_c   1.000
_cell.angle_alpha   90.00
_cell.angle_beta   90.00
_cell.angle_gamma   90.00
#
_symmetry.space_group_name_H-M   'P 1'
#
loop_
_entity.id
_entity.type
_entity.pdbx_description
1 polymer ?
#
loop_
_entity_poly.entity_id
_entity_poly.type
_entity_poly.pdbx_seq_one_letter_code
_entity_poly.pdbx_strand_id
1 'polypeptide(L)'
;METKSQQSRKILALTQSAVFVALATVLSFLPVYKMPMGGSVTLASMLPILFIGLKFGYKWGFASSGIYALIQISQALIEGDVFIYCTTFGTVLICALFDYIVPFSILGFSAFARPKEEKKLSIVKASITFGAIIAARFVCHYITGVAIWGQWAPDGMGKFLYSLLYNGQYMLPELIITLVIAVLLMSSSQIEKLLTKEN
;
A
#
# COMPACT_ATOMS: atom_id res chain seq x y z
N MET A 1 12.51 -17.32 -28.49
CA MET A 1 13.05 -18.14 -27.38
C MET A 1 13.61 -17.20 -26.33
N GLU A 2 13.15 -17.29 -25.05
CA GLU A 2 13.76 -16.50 -23.96
C GLU A 2 15.16 -17.04 -23.66
N THR A 3 16.11 -16.12 -23.42
CA THR A 3 17.45 -16.53 -23.00
C THR A 3 17.44 -17.04 -21.56
N LYS A 4 18.39 -17.93 -21.19
CA LYS A 4 18.55 -18.39 -19.79
C LYS A 4 18.66 -17.23 -18.81
N SER A 5 19.30 -16.13 -19.18
CA SER A 5 19.43 -14.92 -18.37
C SER A 5 18.07 -14.23 -18.10
N GLN A 6 17.20 -14.13 -19.12
CA GLN A 6 15.87 -13.55 -18.97
C GLN A 6 14.97 -14.41 -18.07
N GLN A 7 15.06 -15.73 -18.21
CA GLN A 7 14.33 -16.67 -17.35
C GLN A 7 14.78 -16.56 -15.88
N SER A 8 16.08 -16.50 -15.62
CA SER A 8 16.62 -16.33 -14.25
C SER A 8 16.14 -15.02 -13.61
N ARG A 9 16.13 -13.91 -14.36
CA ARG A 9 15.60 -12.61 -13.87
C ARG A 9 14.12 -12.68 -13.53
N LYS A 10 13.30 -13.37 -14.31
CA LYS A 10 11.86 -13.55 -14.02
C LYS A 10 11.64 -14.38 -12.76
N ILE A 11 12.40 -15.48 -12.60
CA ILE A 11 12.34 -16.32 -11.40
C ILE A 11 12.73 -15.50 -10.17
N LEU A 12 13.81 -14.74 -10.24
CA LEU A 12 14.24 -13.87 -9.15
C LEU A 12 13.16 -12.85 -8.76
N ALA A 13 12.58 -12.16 -9.77
CA ALA A 13 11.51 -11.19 -9.53
C ALA A 13 10.27 -11.84 -8.91
N LEU A 14 9.87 -13.02 -9.38
CA LEU A 14 8.75 -13.78 -8.81
C LEU A 14 9.01 -14.16 -7.35
N THR A 15 10.17 -14.76 -7.08
CA THR A 15 10.52 -15.22 -5.73
C THR A 15 10.61 -14.06 -4.75
N GLN A 16 11.31 -12.97 -5.11
CA GLN A 16 11.44 -11.82 -4.22
C GLN A 16 10.11 -11.09 -4.04
N SER A 17 9.29 -10.97 -5.08
CA SER A 17 7.96 -10.39 -4.95
C SER A 17 7.07 -11.23 -4.03
N ALA A 18 7.11 -12.56 -4.13
CA ALA A 18 6.36 -13.43 -3.24
C ALA A 18 6.77 -13.25 -1.76
N VAL A 19 8.08 -13.17 -1.48
CA VAL A 19 8.61 -12.91 -0.14
C VAL A 19 8.15 -11.55 0.39
N PHE A 20 8.22 -10.50 -0.45
CA PHE A 20 7.78 -9.16 -0.05
C PHE A 20 6.27 -9.08 0.17
N VAL A 21 5.46 -9.74 -0.65
CA VAL A 21 4.00 -9.83 -0.43
C VAL A 21 3.70 -10.57 0.87
N ALA A 22 4.38 -11.69 1.15
CA ALA A 22 4.22 -12.41 2.41
C ALA A 22 4.60 -11.54 3.61
N LEU A 23 5.73 -10.83 3.55
CA LEU A 23 6.15 -9.91 4.60
C LEU A 23 5.13 -8.77 4.82
N ALA A 24 4.65 -8.15 3.74
CA ALA A 24 3.60 -7.14 3.80
C ALA A 24 2.33 -7.68 4.48
N THR A 25 1.93 -8.90 4.13
CA THR A 25 0.78 -9.58 4.72
C THR A 25 0.97 -9.81 6.22
N VAL A 26 2.11 -10.34 6.65
CA VAL A 26 2.39 -10.53 8.08
C VAL A 26 2.35 -9.20 8.83
N LEU A 27 2.96 -8.15 8.29
CA LEU A 27 2.95 -6.82 8.91
C LEU A 27 1.54 -6.21 8.98
N SER A 28 0.66 -6.51 8.03
CA SER A 28 -0.73 -6.02 8.04
C SER A 28 -1.59 -6.68 9.12
N PHE A 29 -1.26 -7.90 9.53
CA PHE A 29 -1.92 -8.58 10.67
C PHE A 29 -1.41 -8.11 12.04
N LEU A 30 -0.40 -7.25 12.10
CA LEU A 30 0.21 -6.72 13.31
C LEU A 30 0.05 -5.20 13.41
N PRO A 31 -1.20 -4.68 13.49
CA PRO A 31 -1.42 -3.25 13.60
C PRO A 31 -0.97 -2.73 14.97
N VAL A 32 -0.30 -1.57 14.97
CA VAL A 32 0.02 -0.82 16.18
C VAL A 32 -1.23 -0.18 16.78
N TYR A 33 -2.12 0.24 15.90
CA TYR A 33 -3.40 0.83 16.24
C TYR A 33 -4.47 0.47 15.21
N LYS A 34 -5.68 0.14 15.66
CA LYS A 34 -6.81 -0.22 14.80
C LYS A 34 -8.01 0.67 15.10
N MET A 35 -8.61 1.22 14.04
CA MET A 35 -9.80 2.06 14.12
C MET A 35 -11.07 1.20 14.26
N PRO A 36 -12.13 1.69 14.91
CA PRO A 36 -13.34 0.89 15.19
C PRO A 36 -14.09 0.38 13.96
N MET A 37 -14.12 1.16 12.88
CA MET A 37 -14.84 0.80 11.63
C MET A 37 -13.87 0.54 10.47
N GLY A 38 -12.71 -0.03 10.76
CA GLY A 38 -11.66 -0.27 9.78
C GLY A 38 -10.66 0.89 9.65
N GLY A 39 -9.55 0.60 9.00
CA GLY A 39 -8.36 1.45 9.01
C GLY A 39 -7.44 1.10 10.17
N SER A 40 -6.15 1.07 9.90
CA SER A 40 -5.14 0.72 10.90
C SER A 40 -3.82 1.44 10.62
N VAL A 41 -3.04 1.61 11.68
CA VAL A 41 -1.64 2.02 11.62
C VAL A 41 -0.80 0.77 11.78
N THR A 42 0.07 0.49 10.83
CA THR A 42 0.96 -0.68 10.86
C THR A 42 2.43 -0.26 10.96
N LEU A 43 3.32 -1.22 11.09
CA LEU A 43 4.76 -0.99 10.98
C LEU A 43 5.19 -1.00 9.50
N ALA A 44 4.65 -0.06 8.72
CA ALA A 44 4.93 0.10 7.29
C ALA A 44 4.61 -1.14 6.45
N SER A 45 3.45 -1.78 6.67
CA SER A 45 3.04 -2.99 5.94
C SER A 45 3.03 -2.85 4.42
N MET A 46 2.85 -1.62 3.90
CA MET A 46 2.89 -1.32 2.47
C MET A 46 4.32 -1.25 1.90
N LEU A 47 5.32 -1.01 2.73
CA LEU A 47 6.69 -0.74 2.27
C LEU A 47 7.31 -1.87 1.45
N PRO A 48 7.14 -3.16 1.82
CA PRO A 48 7.60 -4.26 0.98
C PRO A 48 6.99 -4.23 -0.44
N ILE A 49 5.71 -3.87 -0.57
CA ILE A 49 5.03 -3.75 -1.87
C ILE A 49 5.61 -2.58 -2.68
N LEU A 50 5.84 -1.43 -2.04
CA LEU A 50 6.49 -0.27 -2.67
C LEU A 50 7.90 -0.62 -3.18
N PHE A 51 8.64 -1.45 -2.46
CA PHE A 51 9.96 -1.91 -2.88
C PHE A 51 9.91 -2.84 -4.10
N ILE A 52 8.84 -3.60 -4.31
CA ILE A 52 8.68 -4.42 -5.53
C ILE A 52 8.63 -3.53 -6.78
N GLY A 53 7.77 -2.51 -6.79
CA GLY A 53 7.67 -1.59 -7.91
C GLY A 53 8.96 -0.80 -8.12
N LEU A 54 9.58 -0.33 -7.05
CA LEU A 54 10.85 0.38 -7.07
C LEU A 54 11.97 -0.47 -7.70
N LYS A 55 12.04 -1.77 -7.38
CA LYS A 55 13.07 -2.69 -7.89
C LYS A 55 12.75 -3.22 -9.28
N PHE A 56 11.57 -3.80 -9.46
CA PHE A 56 11.24 -4.60 -10.64
C PHE A 56 10.38 -3.85 -11.67
N GLY A 57 9.95 -2.61 -11.35
CA GLY A 57 9.18 -1.76 -12.26
C GLY A 57 7.68 -2.06 -12.26
N TYR A 58 6.96 -1.45 -13.22
CA TYR A 58 5.50 -1.40 -13.25
C TYR A 58 4.83 -2.77 -13.27
N LYS A 59 5.30 -3.69 -14.13
CA LYS A 59 4.68 -5.00 -14.30
C LYS A 59 4.59 -5.77 -12.99
N TRP A 60 5.71 -5.88 -12.28
CA TRP A 60 5.78 -6.57 -11.00
C TRP A 60 5.16 -5.76 -9.87
N GLY A 61 5.32 -4.43 -9.90
CA GLY A 61 4.70 -3.53 -8.95
C GLY A 61 3.19 -3.67 -8.94
N PHE A 62 2.52 -3.54 -10.10
CA PHE A 62 1.07 -3.66 -10.20
C PHE A 62 0.55 -5.07 -9.95
N ALA A 63 1.25 -6.11 -10.45
CA ALA A 63 0.84 -7.49 -10.20
C ALA A 63 0.85 -7.80 -8.68
N SER A 64 1.94 -7.45 -7.99
CA SER A 64 2.06 -7.69 -6.54
C SER A 64 1.10 -6.82 -5.73
N SER A 65 0.89 -5.57 -6.13
CA SER A 65 -0.07 -4.66 -5.50
C SER A 65 -1.51 -5.16 -5.64
N GLY A 66 -1.87 -5.69 -6.81
CA GLY A 66 -3.19 -6.30 -7.03
C GLY A 66 -3.40 -7.55 -6.18
N ILE A 67 -2.40 -8.43 -6.09
CA ILE A 67 -2.44 -9.60 -5.20
C ILE A 67 -2.59 -9.15 -3.75
N TYR A 68 -1.82 -8.14 -3.34
CA TYR A 68 -1.91 -7.60 -1.98
C TYR A 68 -3.27 -6.97 -1.70
N ALA A 69 -3.89 -6.29 -2.68
CA ALA A 69 -5.25 -5.77 -2.56
C ALA A 69 -6.28 -6.90 -2.28
N LEU A 70 -6.18 -8.03 -2.98
CA LEU A 70 -7.03 -9.19 -2.74
C LEU A 70 -6.81 -9.80 -1.36
N ILE A 71 -5.57 -9.86 -0.90
CA ILE A 71 -5.23 -10.31 0.46
C ILE A 71 -5.87 -9.38 1.50
N GLN A 72 -5.80 -8.06 1.31
CA GLN A 72 -6.40 -7.10 2.21
C GLN A 72 -7.94 -7.19 2.27
N ILE A 73 -8.60 -7.45 1.14
CA ILE A 73 -10.05 -7.75 1.13
C ILE A 73 -10.33 -9.03 1.92
N SER A 74 -9.55 -10.08 1.69
CA SER A 74 -9.71 -11.35 2.40
C SER A 74 -9.51 -11.18 3.89
N GLN A 75 -8.52 -10.39 4.29
CA GLN A 75 -8.27 -10.05 5.69
C GLN A 75 -9.48 -9.33 6.31
N ALA A 76 -10.00 -8.30 5.63
CA ALA A 76 -11.17 -7.56 6.12
C ALA A 76 -12.44 -8.43 6.24
N LEU A 77 -12.62 -9.39 5.35
CA LEU A 77 -13.72 -10.37 5.43
C LEU A 77 -13.54 -11.32 6.62
N ILE A 78 -12.33 -11.77 6.90
CA ILE A 78 -12.01 -12.66 8.04
C ILE A 78 -12.18 -11.90 9.36
N GLU A 79 -11.72 -10.66 9.43
CA GLU A 79 -11.81 -9.82 10.64
C GLU A 79 -13.24 -9.34 10.91
N GLY A 80 -14.10 -9.29 9.88
CA GLY A 80 -15.52 -8.94 10.01
C GLY A 80 -15.79 -7.50 10.41
N ASP A 81 -14.86 -6.57 10.16
CA ASP A 81 -14.98 -5.21 10.67
C ASP A 81 -15.65 -4.25 9.71
N VAL A 82 -15.24 -4.23 8.45
CA VAL A 82 -15.59 -3.18 7.47
C VAL A 82 -16.87 -3.53 6.73
N PHE A 83 -16.93 -4.74 6.17
CA PHE A 83 -18.05 -5.16 5.31
C PHE A 83 -19.37 -5.36 6.06
N ILE A 84 -19.35 -5.56 7.37
CA ILE A 84 -20.58 -5.65 8.18
C ILE A 84 -21.39 -4.35 8.19
N TYR A 85 -20.74 -3.21 7.95
CA TYR A 85 -21.38 -1.90 7.84
C TYR A 85 -21.92 -1.60 6.44
N CYS A 86 -21.59 -2.40 5.44
CA CYS A 86 -22.04 -2.24 4.06
C CYS A 86 -23.38 -2.97 3.87
N THR A 87 -24.50 -2.25 4.03
CA THR A 87 -25.85 -2.82 4.06
C THR A 87 -26.47 -3.09 2.68
N THR A 88 -25.86 -2.58 1.61
CA THR A 88 -26.34 -2.74 0.23
C THR A 88 -25.22 -3.25 -0.68
N PHE A 89 -25.61 -3.89 -1.78
CA PHE A 89 -24.63 -4.33 -2.80
C PHE A 89 -23.79 -3.16 -3.34
N GLY A 90 -24.39 -1.99 -3.51
CA GLY A 90 -23.69 -0.79 -3.95
C GLY A 90 -22.64 -0.32 -2.97
N THR A 91 -22.94 -0.31 -1.66
CA THR A 91 -21.94 0.06 -0.62
C THR A 91 -20.82 -0.97 -0.50
N VAL A 92 -21.12 -2.26 -0.63
CA VAL A 92 -20.09 -3.32 -0.69
C VAL A 92 -19.15 -3.09 -1.87
N LEU A 93 -19.70 -2.82 -3.05
CA LEU A 93 -18.90 -2.59 -4.27
C LEU A 93 -18.02 -1.35 -4.15
N ILE A 94 -18.57 -0.22 -3.68
CA ILE A 94 -17.81 1.02 -3.49
C ILE A 94 -16.72 0.81 -2.45
N CYS A 95 -17.01 0.18 -1.32
CA CYS A 95 -16.03 -0.16 -0.30
C CYS A 95 -14.92 -1.06 -0.86
N ALA A 96 -15.26 -2.16 -1.53
CA ALA A 96 -14.27 -3.07 -2.12
C ALA A 96 -13.36 -2.36 -3.14
N LEU A 97 -13.92 -1.47 -3.97
CA LEU A 97 -13.16 -0.74 -4.98
C LEU A 97 -12.28 0.36 -4.35
N PHE A 98 -12.85 1.25 -3.55
CA PHE A 98 -12.17 2.47 -3.11
C PHE A 98 -11.52 2.37 -1.73
N ASP A 99 -11.84 1.36 -0.91
CA ASP A 99 -11.10 1.11 0.33
C ASP A 99 -10.03 0.01 0.16
N TYR A 100 -10.11 -0.82 -0.91
CA TYR A 100 -9.18 -1.94 -1.09
C TYR A 100 -8.53 -1.96 -2.48
N ILE A 101 -9.29 -2.24 -3.54
CA ILE A 101 -8.71 -2.53 -4.86
C ILE A 101 -7.89 -1.34 -5.37
N VAL A 102 -8.48 -0.17 -5.50
CA VAL A 102 -7.80 1.02 -6.02
C VAL A 102 -6.65 1.45 -5.10
N PRO A 103 -6.87 1.71 -3.78
CA PRO A 103 -5.83 2.25 -2.92
C PRO A 103 -4.64 1.29 -2.72
N PHE A 104 -4.84 -0.01 -2.79
CA PHE A 104 -3.71 -0.94 -2.73
C PHE A 104 -3.05 -1.16 -4.10
N SER A 105 -3.81 -1.16 -5.20
CA SER A 105 -3.23 -1.31 -6.55
C SER A 105 -2.32 -0.14 -6.93
N ILE A 106 -2.62 1.08 -6.51
CA ILE A 106 -1.77 2.26 -6.80
C ILE A 106 -0.38 2.19 -6.17
N LEU A 107 -0.12 1.27 -5.23
CA LEU A 107 1.24 1.01 -4.73
C LEU A 107 2.21 0.63 -5.87
N GLY A 108 1.70 0.04 -6.95
CA GLY A 108 2.47 -0.29 -8.14
C GLY A 108 3.12 0.93 -8.83
N PHE A 109 2.61 2.14 -8.60
CA PHE A 109 3.24 3.38 -9.08
C PHE A 109 4.58 3.69 -8.40
N SER A 110 4.98 2.97 -7.35
CA SER A 110 6.33 3.06 -6.79
C SER A 110 7.43 2.85 -7.84
N ALA A 111 7.10 2.18 -8.94
CA ALA A 111 7.96 2.04 -10.12
C ALA A 111 8.43 3.38 -10.72
N PHE A 112 7.72 4.50 -10.50
CA PHE A 112 8.18 5.84 -10.92
C PHE A 112 9.51 6.24 -10.27
N ALA A 113 9.76 5.73 -9.07
CA ALA A 113 11.01 6.00 -8.36
C ALA A 113 12.15 5.07 -8.77
N ARG A 114 11.89 4.04 -9.58
CA ARG A 114 12.91 3.09 -10.02
C ARG A 114 14.12 3.80 -10.60
N PRO A 115 15.35 3.46 -10.16
CA PRO A 115 16.57 3.98 -10.76
C PRO A 115 16.65 3.56 -12.24
N LYS A 116 17.13 4.46 -13.09
CA LYS A 116 17.56 4.06 -14.44
C LYS A 116 18.82 3.22 -14.33
N GLU A 117 19.09 2.41 -15.36
CA GLU A 117 20.30 1.58 -15.42
C GLU A 117 21.54 2.37 -15.02
N GLU A 118 22.41 1.77 -14.20
CA GLU A 118 23.67 2.35 -13.69
C GLU A 118 23.55 3.58 -12.75
N LYS A 119 22.33 4.02 -12.41
CA LYS A 119 22.14 5.14 -11.46
C LYS A 119 21.87 4.63 -10.05
N LYS A 120 22.44 5.37 -9.07
CA LYS A 120 22.16 5.14 -7.67
C LYS A 120 20.68 5.39 -7.34
N LEU A 121 20.19 4.71 -6.32
CA LEU A 121 18.87 4.94 -5.77
C LEU A 121 18.76 6.36 -5.23
N SER A 122 17.78 7.11 -5.71
CA SER A 122 17.46 8.43 -5.15
C SER A 122 16.43 8.26 -4.02
N ILE A 123 16.90 8.31 -2.79
CA ILE A 123 16.05 8.26 -1.59
C ILE A 123 15.00 9.36 -1.62
N VAL A 124 15.38 10.57 -2.02
CA VAL A 124 14.46 11.71 -2.12
C VAL A 124 13.33 11.42 -3.12
N LYS A 125 13.68 10.96 -4.33
CA LYS A 125 12.69 10.63 -5.35
C LYS A 125 11.78 9.49 -4.89
N ALA A 126 12.32 8.46 -4.25
CA ALA A 126 11.55 7.35 -3.71
C ALA A 126 10.59 7.83 -2.61
N SER A 127 11.06 8.64 -1.66
CA SER A 127 10.24 9.17 -0.57
C SER A 127 9.10 10.06 -1.07
N ILE A 128 9.37 10.96 -2.04
CA ILE A 128 8.32 11.79 -2.66
C ILE A 128 7.29 10.90 -3.36
N THR A 129 7.73 9.89 -4.12
CA THR A 129 6.84 8.96 -4.82
C THR A 129 5.97 8.18 -3.82
N PHE A 130 6.56 7.64 -2.75
CA PHE A 130 5.84 6.89 -1.73
C PHE A 130 4.83 7.78 -0.99
N GLY A 131 5.24 9.01 -0.64
CA GLY A 131 4.36 9.99 -0.03
C GLY A 131 3.16 10.34 -0.91
N ALA A 132 3.39 10.58 -2.20
CA ALA A 132 2.31 10.85 -3.17
C ALA A 132 1.35 9.66 -3.32
N ILE A 133 1.86 8.42 -3.32
CA ILE A 133 1.04 7.20 -3.37
C ILE A 133 0.16 7.10 -2.12
N ILE A 134 0.72 7.31 -0.93
CA ILE A 134 -0.04 7.24 0.32
C ILE A 134 -1.08 8.38 0.40
N ALA A 135 -0.73 9.57 -0.09
CA ALA A 135 -1.69 10.67 -0.20
C ALA A 135 -2.84 10.34 -1.19
N ALA A 136 -2.55 9.71 -2.32
CA ALA A 136 -3.58 9.26 -3.26
C ALA A 136 -4.49 8.17 -2.63
N ARG A 137 -3.95 7.27 -1.81
CA ARG A 137 -4.75 6.33 -1.00
C ARG A 137 -5.66 7.05 -0.02
N PHE A 138 -5.15 8.07 0.66
CA PHE A 138 -5.97 8.91 1.54
C PHE A 138 -7.18 9.49 0.81
N VAL A 139 -7.00 9.97 -0.43
CA VAL A 139 -8.11 10.48 -1.25
C VAL A 139 -9.16 9.39 -1.51
N CYS A 140 -8.76 8.15 -1.79
CA CYS A 140 -9.70 7.04 -1.98
C CYS A 140 -10.52 6.79 -0.70
N HIS A 141 -9.85 6.66 0.45
CA HIS A 141 -10.51 6.47 1.75
C HIS A 141 -11.36 7.67 2.17
N TYR A 142 -10.94 8.89 1.81
CA TYR A 142 -11.75 10.09 2.03
C TYR A 142 -13.05 10.05 1.26
N ILE A 143 -13.03 9.61 -0.01
CA ILE A 143 -14.23 9.49 -0.85
C ILE A 143 -15.21 8.47 -0.25
N THR A 144 -14.75 7.29 0.14
CA THR A 144 -15.62 6.30 0.81
C THR A 144 -16.08 6.77 2.17
N GLY A 145 -15.23 7.48 2.89
CA GLY A 145 -15.57 8.13 4.15
C GLY A 145 -16.73 9.08 4.02
N VAL A 146 -16.77 9.89 2.98
CA VAL A 146 -17.91 10.79 2.69
C VAL A 146 -19.14 10.02 2.19
N ALA A 147 -18.94 9.03 1.31
CA ALA A 147 -20.03 8.35 0.62
C ALA A 147 -20.74 7.29 1.49
N ILE A 148 -19.99 6.57 2.32
CA ILE A 148 -20.47 5.44 3.11
C ILE A 148 -20.42 5.75 4.61
N TRP A 149 -19.23 6.09 5.13
CA TRP A 149 -18.95 6.16 6.55
C TRP A 149 -19.47 7.44 7.22
N GLY A 150 -19.77 8.47 6.45
CA GLY A 150 -20.27 9.75 6.95
C GLY A 150 -21.63 9.68 7.66
N GLN A 151 -22.38 8.58 7.52
CA GLN A 151 -23.63 8.34 8.27
C GLN A 151 -23.41 8.08 9.77
N TRP A 152 -22.19 7.73 10.16
CA TRP A 152 -21.78 7.54 11.56
C TRP A 152 -21.05 8.76 12.13
N ALA A 153 -21.10 9.91 11.44
CA ALA A 153 -20.54 11.14 11.97
C ALA A 153 -21.29 11.54 13.25
N PRO A 154 -20.58 11.99 14.29
CA PRO A 154 -21.22 12.52 15.50
C PRO A 154 -22.18 13.68 15.19
N ASP A 155 -23.18 13.86 16.06
CA ASP A 155 -24.15 14.96 15.93
C ASP A 155 -23.44 16.32 15.81
N GLY A 156 -23.87 17.09 14.83
CA GLY A 156 -23.27 18.41 14.52
C GLY A 156 -22.00 18.36 13.66
N MET A 157 -21.43 17.18 13.36
CA MET A 157 -20.27 17.05 12.49
C MET A 157 -20.69 16.67 11.07
N GLY A 158 -20.34 17.51 10.09
CA GLY A 158 -20.57 17.19 8.68
C GLY A 158 -19.70 16.01 8.18
N LYS A 159 -20.26 15.19 7.29
CA LYS A 159 -19.60 13.99 6.73
C LYS A 159 -18.22 14.25 6.12
N PHE A 160 -18.00 15.42 5.54
CA PHE A 160 -16.72 15.81 4.95
C PHE A 160 -15.64 15.97 6.04
N LEU A 161 -15.97 16.68 7.11
CA LEU A 161 -15.05 16.86 8.24
C LEU A 161 -14.81 15.53 8.97
N TYR A 162 -15.87 14.75 9.15
CA TYR A 162 -15.76 13.42 9.75
C TYR A 162 -14.78 12.53 8.96
N SER A 163 -14.97 12.41 7.65
CA SER A 163 -14.11 11.61 6.79
C SER A 163 -12.65 12.08 6.81
N LEU A 164 -12.44 13.41 6.77
CA LEU A 164 -11.09 13.99 6.85
C LEU A 164 -10.39 13.61 8.16
N LEU A 165 -11.07 13.78 9.29
CA LEU A 165 -10.51 13.49 10.61
C LEU A 165 -10.32 11.99 10.82
N TYR A 166 -11.33 11.18 10.51
CA TYR A 166 -11.27 9.74 10.70
C TYR A 166 -10.12 9.11 9.90
N ASN A 167 -10.05 9.38 8.60
CA ASN A 167 -8.99 8.83 7.76
C ASN A 167 -7.62 9.45 8.08
N GLY A 168 -7.59 10.73 8.47
CA GLY A 168 -6.36 11.40 8.88
C GLY A 168 -5.71 10.78 10.11
N GLN A 169 -6.51 10.28 11.06
CA GLN A 169 -6.01 9.70 12.32
C GLN A 169 -5.13 8.47 12.11
N TYR A 170 -5.39 7.66 11.09
CA TYR A 170 -4.56 6.49 10.82
C TYR A 170 -3.65 6.66 9.60
N MET A 171 -4.07 7.39 8.56
CA MET A 171 -3.27 7.55 7.35
C MET A 171 -2.07 8.47 7.55
N LEU A 172 -2.18 9.49 8.41
CA LEU A 172 -1.04 10.38 8.68
C LEU A 172 0.07 9.69 9.49
N PRO A 173 -0.21 9.00 10.60
CA PRO A 173 0.81 8.16 11.25
C PRO A 173 1.39 7.08 10.33
N GLU A 174 0.57 6.40 9.54
CA GLU A 174 1.03 5.38 8.58
C GLU A 174 1.98 5.97 7.54
N LEU A 175 1.69 7.17 7.01
CA LEU A 175 2.58 7.91 6.11
C LEU A 175 3.93 8.19 6.77
N ILE A 176 3.92 8.74 7.98
CA ILE A 176 5.16 9.12 8.70
C ILE A 176 6.01 7.87 8.98
N ILE A 177 5.40 6.83 9.54
CA ILE A 177 6.09 5.57 9.86
C ILE A 177 6.69 4.96 8.59
N THR A 178 5.89 4.87 7.51
CA THR A 178 6.34 4.29 6.24
C THR A 178 7.52 5.08 5.66
N LEU A 179 7.46 6.41 5.65
CA LEU A 179 8.55 7.23 5.11
C LEU A 179 9.81 7.16 5.97
N VAL A 180 9.68 7.20 7.29
CA VAL A 180 10.82 7.08 8.21
C VAL A 180 11.52 5.72 8.00
N ILE A 181 10.76 4.63 8.03
CA ILE A 181 11.34 3.29 7.83
C ILE A 181 11.93 3.15 6.42
N ALA A 182 11.25 3.68 5.39
CA ALA A 182 11.75 3.67 4.01
C ALA A 182 13.11 4.38 3.89
N VAL A 183 13.25 5.58 4.46
CA VAL A 183 14.50 6.35 4.45
C VAL A 183 15.61 5.59 5.18
N LEU A 184 15.33 5.07 6.38
CA LEU A 184 16.31 4.30 7.16
C LEU A 184 16.79 3.06 6.40
N LEU A 185 15.88 2.28 5.82
CA LEU A 185 16.22 1.09 5.05
C LEU A 185 16.99 1.43 3.77
N MET A 186 16.52 2.40 2.99
CA MET A 186 17.18 2.80 1.74
C MET A 186 18.54 3.47 1.96
N SER A 187 18.82 3.97 3.15
CA SER A 187 20.14 4.51 3.53
C SER A 187 21.17 3.41 3.84
N SER A 188 20.73 2.18 4.03
CA SER A 188 21.62 1.02 4.21
C SER A 188 22.19 0.58 2.86
N SER A 189 23.51 0.45 2.77
CA SER A 189 24.19 -0.03 1.54
C SER A 189 23.76 -1.43 1.10
N GLN A 190 23.35 -2.27 2.06
CA GLN A 190 22.86 -3.63 1.77
C GLN A 190 21.49 -3.57 1.09
N ILE A 191 20.57 -2.75 1.60
CA ILE A 191 19.24 -2.57 1.03
C ILE A 191 19.32 -1.81 -0.30
N GLU A 192 20.16 -0.79 -0.42
CA GLU A 192 20.39 -0.12 -1.70
C GLU A 192 20.83 -1.14 -2.76
N LYS A 193 21.80 -1.98 -2.45
CA LYS A 193 22.26 -3.06 -3.35
C LYS A 193 21.13 -4.04 -3.69
N LEU A 194 20.30 -4.42 -2.70
CA LEU A 194 19.15 -5.30 -2.93
C LEU A 194 18.16 -4.67 -3.91
N LEU A 195 17.90 -3.38 -3.79
CA LEU A 195 16.91 -2.65 -4.60
C LEU A 195 17.42 -2.25 -5.99
N THR A 196 18.74 -2.10 -6.18
CA THR A 196 19.32 -1.60 -7.44
C THR A 196 19.97 -2.68 -8.30
N LYS A 197 20.49 -3.77 -7.70
CA LYS A 197 21.12 -4.84 -8.49
C LYS A 197 20.06 -5.70 -9.15
N GLU A 198 20.07 -5.68 -10.47
CA GLU A 198 19.53 -6.76 -11.31
C GLU A 198 20.64 -7.82 -11.44
N ASN A 199 20.56 -8.93 -10.69
CA ASN A 199 21.43 -10.08 -10.90
C ASN A 199 20.93 -10.92 -12.05
#